data_e61232a24283d7d106ad445479c03c65
#
_entry.id   e61232a24283d7d106ad445479c03c65
#
_cell.length_a   1.000
_cell.length_b   1.000
_cell.length_c   1.000
_cell.angle_alpha   90.00
_cell.angle_beta   90.00
_cell.angle_gamma   90.00
#
_symmetry.space_group_name_H-M   'P 1'
#
loop_
_entity.id
_entity.type
_entity.pdbx_description
1 polymer ?
#
loop_
_entity_poly.entity_id
_entity_poly.type
_entity_poly.pdbx_seq_one_letter_code
_entity_poly.pdbx_strand_id
1 'polypeptide(L)'
;QLKYGGTTASSTTTTGPGYANIDKYDTITEYTLPKGNYYLADDITIDGTIKISGNVNLCLNGHTISTNKVSYAVIYTQYWKLSICDCTGKGSLKVPNNRVTNGIQTSDDIKDKNGILYLYGGTIFGGNCGVNVKGQLYLYGGTITGNSCGVSDAQMITIGGNVKITNNTYKNVELSSGKIITIDKSLTKDAQIGITTFLKPSETTPSIQIAAGADGSLKYTDIFKSDMTDYVITQTGTDLYLGIHQHNWTYSAKDATITIKCDAENCNLGTDFAATYTVTAPEDFIYSGSEKPATVEVSENATDLTLPEKPTVTYQKKNGNEFEILNGVPTDVGTYQASIKMDDKTASVTYEIVSKKVANPIITVNGTYTYDGTEKKPSVVVKDGDKEIPSTEYSVSYVDNINAGTATVKITDVAGGNYDVSLSLI
;
A
#
# COMPACT_ATOMS: atom_id res chain seq x y z
N GLN A 1 -4.65 35.72 -20.99
CA GLN A 1 -4.45 35.87 -22.44
C GLN A 1 -3.02 35.46 -22.80
N LEU A 2 -2.89 34.54 -23.77
CA LEU A 2 -1.62 34.28 -24.43
C LEU A 2 -1.25 35.49 -25.28
N LYS A 3 -0.17 36.18 -24.96
CA LYS A 3 0.29 37.35 -25.73
C LYS A 3 1.49 36.98 -26.58
N TYR A 4 1.38 37.28 -27.86
CA TYR A 4 2.51 37.27 -28.79
C TYR A 4 2.39 38.55 -29.62
N GLY A 5 3.46 39.25 -29.89
CA GLY A 5 3.59 40.44 -30.76
C GLY A 5 2.48 40.68 -31.80
N GLY A 6 1.21 40.68 -31.39
CA GLY A 6 0.05 41.10 -32.19
C GLY A 6 -0.87 40.04 -32.76
N THR A 7 -0.64 38.72 -32.55
CA THR A 7 -1.59 37.70 -33.07
C THR A 7 -2.38 37.03 -31.93
N THR A 8 -3.70 36.97 -32.09
CA THR A 8 -4.63 36.25 -31.19
C THR A 8 -4.79 34.80 -31.63
N ALA A 9 -4.83 33.89 -30.65
CA ALA A 9 -5.19 32.50 -30.89
C ALA A 9 -6.64 32.39 -31.41
N SER A 10 -6.89 31.57 -32.43
CA SER A 10 -8.25 31.25 -32.91
C SER A 10 -8.80 30.05 -32.12
N SER A 11 -10.12 30.03 -31.91
CA SER A 11 -10.83 28.91 -31.31
C SER A 11 -11.73 28.21 -32.30
N THR A 12 -11.72 26.89 -32.34
CA THR A 12 -12.66 26.05 -33.08
C THR A 12 -13.24 25.01 -32.12
N THR A 13 -14.54 24.76 -32.26
CA THR A 13 -15.22 23.73 -31.44
C THR A 13 -15.26 22.44 -32.25
N THR A 14 -14.65 21.35 -31.72
CA THR A 14 -14.67 20.04 -32.36
C THR A 14 -15.24 18.99 -31.40
N THR A 15 -15.96 18.01 -31.96
CA THR A 15 -16.30 16.78 -31.23
C THR A 15 -15.13 15.82 -31.36
N GLY A 16 -14.43 15.58 -30.25
CA GLY A 16 -13.31 14.67 -30.24
C GLY A 16 -13.70 13.19 -30.41
N PRO A 17 -12.82 12.32 -30.92
CA PRO A 17 -13.06 10.87 -30.96
C PRO A 17 -13.17 10.33 -29.53
N GLY A 18 -14.29 9.63 -29.26
CA GLY A 18 -14.57 9.08 -27.94
C GLY A 18 -13.59 7.99 -27.56
N TYR A 19 -13.08 8.08 -26.36
CA TYR A 19 -12.52 6.92 -25.67
C TYR A 19 -13.68 6.06 -25.15
N ALA A 20 -13.61 4.75 -25.39
CA ALA A 20 -14.64 3.79 -24.97
C ALA A 20 -14.95 3.93 -23.47
N ASN A 21 -16.22 4.12 -23.12
CA ASN A 21 -16.82 4.25 -21.79
C ASN A 21 -16.97 5.64 -21.17
N ILE A 22 -17.00 6.72 -21.97
CA ILE A 22 -17.56 7.97 -21.51
C ILE A 22 -18.92 8.15 -22.18
N ASP A 23 -20.00 7.96 -21.42
CA ASP A 23 -21.40 8.06 -21.90
C ASP A 23 -21.88 9.48 -22.28
N LYS A 24 -20.99 10.46 -22.27
CA LYS A 24 -21.24 11.81 -22.74
C LYS A 24 -20.02 12.37 -23.45
N TYR A 25 -20.14 12.58 -24.74
CA TYR A 25 -19.23 13.42 -25.52
C TYR A 25 -19.40 14.88 -25.09
N ASP A 26 -18.56 15.36 -24.18
CA ASP A 26 -18.47 16.80 -23.99
C ASP A 26 -17.85 17.43 -25.23
N THR A 27 -18.48 18.47 -25.75
CA THR A 27 -17.91 19.28 -26.83
C THR A 27 -16.69 20.01 -26.24
N ILE A 28 -15.47 19.62 -26.67
CA ILE A 28 -14.25 20.29 -26.26
C ILE A 28 -13.89 21.42 -27.23
N THR A 29 -13.47 22.54 -26.69
CA THR A 29 -12.95 23.65 -27.48
C THR A 29 -11.45 23.41 -27.74
N GLU A 30 -11.07 23.42 -29.03
CA GLU A 30 -9.66 23.43 -29.42
C GLU A 30 -9.18 24.87 -29.65
N TYR A 31 -8.18 25.29 -28.88
CA TYR A 31 -7.55 26.60 -29.04
C TYR A 31 -6.28 26.42 -29.88
N THR A 32 -6.31 26.87 -31.13
CA THR A 32 -5.14 26.71 -32.01
C THR A 32 -4.10 27.80 -31.71
N LEU A 33 -2.87 27.32 -31.40
CA LEU A 33 -1.72 28.17 -31.18
C LEU A 33 -0.72 28.00 -32.34
N PRO A 34 -0.61 29.01 -33.25
CA PRO A 34 0.29 28.92 -34.38
C PRO A 34 1.76 29.05 -33.99
N LYS A 35 2.66 28.81 -34.93
CA LYS A 35 4.12 28.96 -34.72
C LYS A 35 4.43 30.33 -34.09
N GLY A 36 5.22 30.32 -33.02
CA GLY A 36 5.62 31.57 -32.36
C GLY A 36 6.23 31.40 -30.99
N ASN A 37 6.54 32.55 -30.39
CA ASN A 37 6.99 32.68 -29.01
C ASN A 37 5.89 33.33 -28.19
N TYR A 38 5.50 32.71 -27.09
CA TYR A 38 4.38 33.12 -26.27
C TYR A 38 4.78 33.21 -24.81
N TYR A 39 4.11 34.05 -24.05
CA TYR A 39 4.17 34.06 -22.60
C TYR A 39 2.78 34.24 -22.02
N LEU A 40 2.58 33.73 -20.81
CA LEU A 40 1.37 34.00 -20.04
C LEU A 40 1.49 35.39 -19.40
N ALA A 41 0.46 36.21 -19.57
CA ALA A 41 0.33 37.51 -18.91
C ALA A 41 -0.52 37.41 -17.63
N ASP A 42 -1.23 36.30 -17.47
CA ASP A 42 -2.15 36.01 -16.38
C ASP A 42 -2.43 34.52 -16.31
N ASP A 43 -3.03 34.05 -15.22
CA ASP A 43 -3.57 32.69 -15.14
C ASP A 43 -4.69 32.52 -16.15
N ILE A 44 -4.73 31.38 -16.82
CA ILE A 44 -5.79 31.07 -17.78
C ILE A 44 -6.46 29.74 -17.43
N THR A 45 -7.78 29.75 -17.53
CA THR A 45 -8.59 28.52 -17.48
C THR A 45 -9.28 28.34 -18.82
N ILE A 46 -9.09 27.16 -19.42
CA ILE A 46 -9.67 26.80 -20.70
C ILE A 46 -10.74 25.72 -20.51
N ASP A 47 -11.68 25.63 -21.46
CA ASP A 47 -12.72 24.60 -21.49
C ASP A 47 -12.44 23.52 -22.57
N GLY A 48 -11.15 23.19 -22.75
CA GLY A 48 -10.72 22.21 -23.75
C GLY A 48 -9.21 22.03 -23.80
N THR A 49 -8.66 22.05 -25.02
CA THR A 49 -7.25 21.75 -25.31
C THR A 49 -6.59 22.87 -26.12
N ILE A 50 -5.35 23.22 -25.77
CA ILE A 50 -4.48 24.03 -26.61
C ILE A 50 -3.79 23.11 -27.62
N LYS A 51 -4.08 23.30 -28.92
CA LYS A 51 -3.47 22.57 -30.03
C LYS A 51 -2.45 23.45 -30.73
N ILE A 52 -1.20 23.04 -30.80
CA ILE A 52 -0.22 23.82 -31.56
C ILE A 52 -0.27 23.42 -33.04
N SER A 53 -0.16 24.41 -33.91
CA SER A 53 -0.14 24.23 -35.35
C SER A 53 1.16 24.69 -36.02
N GLY A 54 2.25 24.60 -35.25
CA GLY A 54 3.62 24.93 -35.66
C GLY A 54 4.55 24.87 -34.44
N ASN A 55 5.83 25.13 -34.63
CA ASN A 55 6.78 25.16 -33.51
C ASN A 55 6.49 26.30 -32.54
N VAL A 56 6.31 25.99 -31.27
CA VAL A 56 5.95 26.95 -30.23
C VAL A 56 6.98 26.95 -29.10
N ASN A 57 7.36 28.15 -28.68
CA ASN A 57 8.05 28.37 -27.40
C ASN A 57 7.07 29.10 -26.46
N LEU A 58 6.80 28.53 -25.30
CA LEU A 58 5.85 29.03 -24.31
C LEU A 58 6.54 29.25 -22.97
N CYS A 59 6.58 30.52 -22.51
CA CYS A 59 6.97 30.84 -21.15
C CYS A 59 5.73 30.94 -20.26
N LEU A 60 5.69 30.16 -19.17
CA LEU A 60 4.59 30.24 -18.20
C LEU A 60 4.64 31.51 -17.38
N ASN A 61 5.81 32.16 -17.26
CA ASN A 61 6.00 33.45 -16.61
C ASN A 61 5.35 33.56 -15.22
N GLY A 62 5.38 32.47 -14.46
CA GLY A 62 4.80 32.35 -13.13
C GLY A 62 3.30 32.07 -13.06
N HIS A 63 2.63 31.96 -14.21
CA HIS A 63 1.19 31.77 -14.32
C HIS A 63 0.79 30.34 -14.61
N THR A 64 -0.48 30.04 -14.37
CA THR A 64 -1.06 28.71 -14.52
C THR A 64 -1.93 28.60 -15.77
N ILE A 65 -1.74 27.51 -16.52
CA ILE A 65 -2.74 27.02 -17.47
C ILE A 65 -3.53 25.91 -16.81
N SER A 66 -4.85 26.03 -16.74
CA SER A 66 -5.75 24.99 -16.24
C SER A 66 -6.86 24.69 -17.23
N THR A 67 -7.45 23.48 -17.13
CA THR A 67 -8.69 23.16 -17.85
C THR A 67 -9.75 22.68 -16.88
N ASN A 68 -11.00 23.06 -17.13
CA ASN A 68 -12.16 22.61 -16.36
C ASN A 68 -12.87 21.41 -17.00
N LYS A 69 -12.49 21.06 -18.23
CA LYS A 69 -13.13 19.98 -18.98
C LYS A 69 -12.25 18.76 -19.12
N VAL A 70 -12.91 17.61 -19.16
CA VAL A 70 -12.26 16.35 -19.53
C VAL A 70 -11.90 16.43 -21.02
N SER A 71 -10.62 16.35 -21.30
CA SER A 71 -10.06 16.34 -22.65
C SER A 71 -8.93 15.32 -22.72
N TYR A 72 -8.36 15.10 -23.90
CA TYR A 72 -7.22 14.20 -24.04
C TYR A 72 -5.92 14.82 -23.50
N ALA A 73 -5.77 16.16 -23.54
CA ALA A 73 -4.63 16.87 -22.96
C ALA A 73 -4.94 18.35 -22.73
N VAL A 74 -4.20 18.99 -21.82
CA VAL A 74 -4.19 20.47 -21.70
C VAL A 74 -3.49 21.08 -22.91
N ILE A 75 -2.33 20.51 -23.33
CA ILE A 75 -1.62 20.94 -24.55
C ILE A 75 -1.40 19.72 -25.44
N TYR A 76 -1.82 19.83 -26.70
CA TYR A 76 -1.64 18.82 -27.73
C TYR A 76 -0.71 19.33 -28.83
N THR A 77 0.40 18.63 -29.04
CA THR A 77 1.46 19.13 -29.93
C THR A 77 1.42 18.54 -31.35
N GLN A 78 0.63 17.46 -31.58
CA GLN A 78 0.73 16.65 -32.79
C GLN A 78 2.19 16.24 -33.03
N TYR A 79 2.77 16.66 -34.15
CA TYR A 79 4.16 16.39 -34.59
C TYR A 79 5.08 17.62 -34.49
N TRP A 80 4.57 18.74 -33.93
CA TRP A 80 5.33 19.97 -33.82
C TRP A 80 6.24 19.98 -32.57
N LYS A 81 7.21 20.89 -32.60
CA LYS A 81 8.08 21.15 -31.46
C LYS A 81 7.38 22.11 -30.47
N LEU A 82 7.30 21.70 -29.23
CA LEU A 82 6.91 22.53 -28.11
C LEU A 82 8.10 22.70 -27.15
N SER A 83 8.41 23.95 -26.78
CA SER A 83 9.36 24.25 -25.72
C SER A 83 8.61 25.00 -24.61
N ILE A 84 8.67 24.50 -23.38
CA ILE A 84 8.07 25.16 -22.23
C ILE A 84 9.18 25.61 -21.27
N CYS A 85 9.09 26.84 -20.82
CA CYS A 85 9.93 27.39 -19.77
C CYS A 85 9.08 28.15 -18.75
N ASP A 86 9.67 28.46 -17.62
CA ASP A 86 9.13 29.35 -16.60
C ASP A 86 10.23 30.18 -15.97
N CYS A 87 10.15 31.49 -16.15
CA CYS A 87 11.19 32.42 -15.72
C CYS A 87 11.16 32.67 -14.19
N THR A 88 10.07 32.33 -13.51
CA THR A 88 9.84 32.66 -12.10
C THR A 88 9.90 31.46 -11.17
N GLY A 89 9.82 30.24 -11.72
CA GLY A 89 9.73 28.97 -10.97
C GLY A 89 8.36 28.69 -10.34
N LYS A 90 7.32 29.49 -10.64
CA LYS A 90 5.96 29.33 -10.09
C LYS A 90 4.92 28.92 -11.12
N GLY A 91 5.25 29.00 -12.41
CA GLY A 91 4.34 28.65 -13.50
C GLY A 91 3.97 27.17 -13.51
N SER A 92 2.73 26.88 -13.95
CA SER A 92 2.25 25.50 -13.93
C SER A 92 1.23 25.17 -15.01
N LEU A 93 1.15 23.87 -15.33
CA LEU A 93 0.01 23.25 -16.01
C LEU A 93 -0.77 22.43 -14.98
N LYS A 94 -1.97 22.87 -14.66
CA LYS A 94 -2.87 22.17 -13.75
C LYS A 94 -3.88 21.35 -14.54
N VAL A 95 -3.79 20.05 -14.43
CA VAL A 95 -4.68 19.09 -15.09
C VAL A 95 -5.80 18.72 -14.14
N PRO A 96 -7.06 18.55 -14.60
CA PRO A 96 -8.14 18.08 -13.72
C PRO A 96 -7.87 16.65 -13.28
N ASN A 97 -8.12 16.34 -12.01
CA ASN A 97 -7.93 15.00 -11.43
C ASN A 97 -9.04 14.04 -11.90
N ASN A 98 -9.03 13.67 -13.17
CA ASN A 98 -10.05 12.81 -13.79
C ASN A 98 -9.54 11.50 -14.38
N ARG A 99 -8.24 11.18 -14.19
CA ARG A 99 -7.56 9.99 -14.72
C ARG A 99 -7.66 9.78 -16.26
N VAL A 100 -8.08 10.80 -17.01
CA VAL A 100 -8.23 10.74 -18.46
C VAL A 100 -7.35 11.77 -19.14
N THR A 101 -7.36 13.01 -18.65
CA THR A 101 -6.65 14.13 -19.27
C THR A 101 -5.16 14.10 -18.96
N ASN A 102 -4.33 14.24 -19.99
CA ASN A 102 -2.87 14.40 -19.85
C ASN A 102 -2.50 15.89 -19.74
N GLY A 103 -1.35 16.18 -19.14
CA GLY A 103 -0.81 17.53 -19.16
C GLY A 103 -0.39 17.94 -20.57
N ILE A 104 0.54 17.21 -21.14
CA ILE A 104 1.01 17.40 -22.52
C ILE A 104 0.95 16.06 -23.26
N GLN A 105 0.40 16.09 -24.48
CA GLN A 105 0.33 14.92 -25.33
C GLN A 105 0.80 15.23 -26.76
N THR A 106 1.55 14.31 -27.36
CA THR A 106 1.83 14.30 -28.80
C THR A 106 0.81 13.44 -29.55
N SER A 107 0.88 13.40 -30.88
CA SER A 107 -0.01 12.57 -31.71
C SER A 107 0.12 11.08 -31.37
N ASP A 108 -1.01 10.38 -31.39
CA ASP A 108 -1.07 8.91 -31.29
C ASP A 108 -0.79 8.22 -32.63
N ASP A 109 -0.70 8.98 -33.75
CA ASP A 109 -0.41 8.42 -35.08
C ASP A 109 1.07 8.01 -35.18
N ILE A 110 1.29 6.71 -35.33
CA ILE A 110 2.63 6.08 -35.45
C ILE A 110 3.36 6.60 -36.69
N LYS A 111 2.66 7.16 -37.66
CA LYS A 111 3.27 7.72 -38.88
C LYS A 111 3.92 9.08 -38.63
N ASP A 112 3.45 9.82 -37.64
CA ASP A 112 3.91 11.19 -37.32
C ASP A 112 4.89 11.18 -36.12
N LYS A 113 5.99 10.44 -36.24
CA LYS A 113 6.98 10.14 -35.18
C LYS A 113 7.78 11.33 -34.62
N ASN A 114 7.44 12.56 -34.94
CA ASN A 114 8.34 13.70 -34.78
C ASN A 114 7.93 14.74 -33.74
N GLY A 115 6.93 14.49 -32.91
CA GLY A 115 6.61 15.42 -31.80
C GLY A 115 7.83 15.56 -30.87
N ILE A 116 8.26 16.81 -30.68
CA ILE A 116 9.42 17.11 -29.81
C ILE A 116 8.97 18.00 -28.68
N LEU A 117 9.20 17.57 -27.45
CA LEU A 117 8.95 18.38 -26.26
C LEU A 117 10.26 18.72 -25.56
N TYR A 118 10.47 20.00 -25.29
CA TYR A 118 11.47 20.51 -24.38
C TYR A 118 10.80 21.09 -23.15
N LEU A 119 11.20 20.66 -21.96
CA LEU A 119 10.77 21.22 -20.70
C LEU A 119 11.97 21.81 -19.96
N TYR A 120 11.98 23.11 -19.80
CA TYR A 120 13.03 23.85 -19.10
C TYR A 120 12.57 24.36 -17.72
N GLY A 121 11.27 24.35 -17.44
CA GLY A 121 10.72 24.87 -16.18
C GLY A 121 9.23 24.73 -16.10
N GLY A 122 8.66 25.09 -14.96
CA GLY A 122 7.24 24.97 -14.64
C GLY A 122 6.86 23.63 -13.99
N THR A 123 5.66 23.55 -13.44
CA THR A 123 5.14 22.35 -12.78
C THR A 123 3.95 21.76 -13.55
N ILE A 124 3.94 20.46 -13.80
CA ILE A 124 2.82 19.74 -14.45
C ILE A 124 2.25 18.76 -13.44
N PHE A 125 0.95 18.92 -13.11
CA PHE A 125 0.35 18.12 -12.04
C PHE A 125 -1.16 17.91 -12.20
N GLY A 126 -1.68 16.87 -11.53
CA GLY A 126 -3.10 16.57 -11.34
C GLY A 126 -3.73 15.65 -12.39
N GLY A 127 -3.00 15.24 -13.43
CA GLY A 127 -3.57 14.50 -14.56
C GLY A 127 -3.42 12.98 -14.53
N ASN A 128 -3.85 12.37 -15.63
CA ASN A 128 -3.57 10.98 -15.93
C ASN A 128 -2.06 10.79 -16.13
N CYS A 129 -1.50 11.33 -17.22
CA CYS A 129 -0.04 11.49 -17.35
C CYS A 129 0.31 12.98 -17.40
N GLY A 130 1.39 13.35 -16.70
CA GLY A 130 1.94 14.68 -16.82
C GLY A 130 2.38 14.95 -18.27
N VAL A 131 3.15 14.00 -18.83
CA VAL A 131 3.67 14.05 -20.20
C VAL A 131 3.49 12.69 -20.88
N ASN A 132 2.69 12.64 -21.92
CA ASN A 132 2.50 11.48 -22.78
C ASN A 132 3.01 11.81 -24.19
N VAL A 133 4.27 11.48 -24.48
CA VAL A 133 4.95 11.87 -25.71
C VAL A 133 5.43 10.64 -26.46
N LYS A 134 4.88 10.41 -27.67
CA LYS A 134 5.33 9.33 -28.56
C LYS A 134 6.56 9.69 -29.44
N GLY A 135 7.14 10.84 -29.23
CA GLY A 135 8.31 11.36 -29.95
C GLY A 135 9.53 11.50 -29.06
N GLN A 136 10.22 12.62 -29.21
CA GLN A 136 11.43 12.96 -28.47
C GLN A 136 11.12 13.88 -27.31
N LEU A 137 11.65 13.54 -26.13
CA LEU A 137 11.45 14.26 -24.91
C LEU A 137 12.79 14.73 -24.32
N TYR A 138 12.92 16.02 -24.11
CA TYR A 138 14.08 16.67 -23.52
C TYR A 138 13.66 17.42 -22.25
N LEU A 139 14.13 16.95 -21.11
CA LEU A 139 13.78 17.48 -19.79
C LEU A 139 15.01 18.08 -19.14
N TYR A 140 15.11 19.40 -19.13
CA TYR A 140 16.23 20.16 -18.57
C TYR A 140 15.87 20.92 -17.28
N GLY A 141 14.63 20.83 -16.86
CA GLY A 141 14.13 21.47 -15.65
C GLY A 141 12.63 21.27 -15.48
N GLY A 142 12.06 21.92 -14.47
CA GLY A 142 10.66 21.78 -14.12
C GLY A 142 10.36 20.57 -13.24
N THR A 143 9.09 20.44 -12.87
CA THR A 143 8.60 19.40 -11.97
C THR A 143 7.38 18.72 -12.57
N ILE A 144 7.37 17.39 -12.61
CA ILE A 144 6.23 16.57 -13.01
C ILE A 144 5.84 15.72 -11.80
N THR A 145 4.71 16.05 -11.17
CA THR A 145 4.32 15.50 -9.87
C THR A 145 2.81 15.43 -9.70
N GLY A 146 2.32 14.57 -8.79
CA GLY A 146 0.89 14.51 -8.46
C GLY A 146 -0.01 14.08 -9.62
N ASN A 147 0.52 13.40 -10.64
CA ASN A 147 -0.22 12.75 -11.70
C ASN A 147 -0.39 11.26 -11.40
N SER A 148 -1.23 10.54 -12.15
CA SER A 148 -1.22 9.08 -12.08
C SER A 148 0.08 8.52 -12.63
N CYS A 149 0.57 9.06 -13.75
CA CYS A 149 1.86 8.78 -14.36
C CYS A 149 2.61 10.09 -14.63
N GLY A 150 3.90 10.16 -14.38
CA GLY A 150 4.69 11.35 -14.69
C GLY A 150 4.96 11.47 -16.19
N VAL A 151 5.71 10.52 -16.75
CA VAL A 151 6.11 10.45 -18.16
C VAL A 151 5.85 9.06 -18.71
N SER A 152 5.20 8.96 -19.86
CA SER A 152 4.95 7.70 -20.57
C SER A 152 5.19 7.80 -22.07
N ASP A 153 5.37 6.64 -22.69
CA ASP A 153 5.39 6.40 -24.15
C ASP A 153 6.53 7.05 -24.97
N ALA A 154 7.47 7.77 -24.34
CA ALA A 154 8.51 8.45 -25.07
C ALA A 154 9.43 7.48 -25.82
N GLN A 155 9.69 7.79 -27.11
CA GLN A 155 10.62 7.02 -27.95
C GLN A 155 12.08 7.29 -27.58
N MET A 156 12.37 8.50 -27.20
CA MET A 156 13.69 8.96 -26.76
C MET A 156 13.50 9.95 -25.60
N ILE A 157 14.21 9.74 -24.51
CA ILE A 157 14.21 10.62 -23.35
C ILE A 157 15.65 11.10 -23.11
N THR A 158 15.84 12.40 -23.09
CA THR A 158 17.09 13.03 -22.62
C THR A 158 16.79 13.85 -21.36
N ILE A 159 17.58 13.63 -20.32
CA ILE A 159 17.40 14.29 -19.02
C ILE A 159 18.67 15.09 -18.66
N GLY A 160 18.46 16.36 -18.29
CA GLY A 160 19.50 17.26 -17.84
C GLY A 160 18.97 18.28 -16.81
N GLY A 161 19.81 19.23 -16.41
CA GLY A 161 19.46 20.29 -15.47
C GLY A 161 19.00 19.77 -14.09
N ASN A 162 18.00 20.43 -13.53
CA ASN A 162 17.45 20.12 -12.19
C ASN A 162 16.03 19.54 -12.22
N VAL A 163 15.70 18.79 -13.29
CA VAL A 163 14.37 18.22 -13.48
C VAL A 163 13.96 17.31 -12.33
N LYS A 164 12.69 17.38 -11.94
CA LYS A 164 12.08 16.52 -10.90
C LYS A 164 10.88 15.78 -11.45
N ILE A 165 10.93 14.45 -11.40
CA ILE A 165 9.82 13.57 -11.82
C ILE A 165 9.60 12.59 -10.67
N THR A 166 8.78 12.99 -9.71
CA THR A 166 8.56 12.27 -8.45
C THR A 166 7.12 12.44 -7.95
N ASN A 167 6.72 11.61 -7.00
CA ASN A 167 5.41 11.71 -6.34
C ASN A 167 4.23 11.62 -7.32
N ASN A 168 4.38 10.86 -8.41
CA ASN A 168 3.26 10.45 -9.24
C ASN A 168 2.73 9.10 -8.74
N THR A 169 1.42 8.90 -8.76
CA THR A 169 0.75 7.84 -7.96
C THR A 169 1.19 6.43 -8.31
N TYR A 170 1.38 6.12 -9.61
CA TYR A 170 1.69 4.77 -10.05
C TYR A 170 3.11 4.63 -10.59
N LYS A 171 3.60 5.65 -11.29
CA LYS A 171 4.92 5.62 -11.94
C LYS A 171 5.39 7.04 -12.26
N ASN A 172 6.67 7.28 -12.11
CA ASN A 172 7.26 8.57 -12.43
C ASN A 172 7.71 8.62 -13.89
N VAL A 173 8.70 7.85 -14.28
CA VAL A 173 9.08 7.67 -15.69
C VAL A 173 8.88 6.21 -16.06
N GLU A 174 7.98 5.94 -17.01
CA GLU A 174 7.80 4.59 -17.54
C GLU A 174 8.69 4.36 -18.75
N LEU A 175 9.57 3.37 -18.65
CA LEU A 175 10.42 2.95 -19.74
C LEU A 175 9.84 1.69 -20.40
N SER A 176 9.44 1.81 -21.67
CA SER A 176 9.06 0.68 -22.51
C SER A 176 10.27 -0.24 -22.76
N SER A 177 10.01 -1.49 -23.16
CA SER A 177 11.05 -2.49 -23.41
C SER A 177 12.16 -1.97 -24.33
N GLY A 178 13.41 -2.08 -23.89
CA GLY A 178 14.60 -1.65 -24.62
C GLY A 178 14.79 -0.14 -24.76
N LYS A 179 13.99 0.67 -24.08
CA LYS A 179 14.17 2.12 -24.02
C LYS A 179 15.01 2.50 -22.82
N ILE A 180 15.90 3.46 -23.03
CA ILE A 180 16.78 4.02 -21.99
C ILE A 180 16.75 5.54 -22.01
N ILE A 181 17.11 6.12 -20.90
CA ILE A 181 17.30 7.57 -20.75
C ILE A 181 18.73 7.94 -21.17
N THR A 182 18.87 8.98 -21.98
CA THR A 182 20.17 9.62 -22.21
C THR A 182 20.38 10.68 -21.15
N ILE A 183 21.46 10.58 -20.39
CA ILE A 183 21.85 11.57 -19.39
C ILE A 183 22.66 12.66 -20.09
N ASP A 184 22.16 13.91 -20.04
CA ASP A 184 22.87 15.09 -20.54
C ASP A 184 23.87 15.60 -19.49
N LYS A 185 25.01 16.12 -19.95
CA LYS A 185 26.06 16.67 -19.08
C LYS A 185 25.61 17.85 -18.19
N SER A 186 24.49 18.47 -18.51
CA SER A 186 23.88 19.53 -17.70
C SER A 186 23.16 19.03 -16.46
N LEU A 187 22.99 17.69 -16.28
CA LEU A 187 22.27 17.15 -15.12
C LEU A 187 22.94 17.58 -13.81
N THR A 188 22.13 18.00 -12.83
CA THR A 188 22.60 18.47 -11.54
C THR A 188 22.24 17.51 -10.41
N LYS A 189 22.92 17.64 -9.28
CA LYS A 189 22.64 16.86 -8.06
C LYS A 189 21.23 17.09 -7.48
N ASP A 190 20.55 18.18 -7.88
CA ASP A 190 19.23 18.53 -7.38
C ASP A 190 18.09 17.89 -8.19
N ALA A 191 18.43 17.17 -9.27
CA ALA A 191 17.48 16.38 -10.05
C ALA A 191 16.99 15.18 -9.25
N GLN A 192 15.75 14.77 -9.50
CA GLN A 192 15.12 13.60 -8.85
C GLN A 192 14.20 12.89 -9.85
N ILE A 193 14.48 11.63 -10.11
CA ILE A 193 13.79 10.88 -11.17
C ILE A 193 13.42 9.49 -10.66
N GLY A 194 12.12 9.24 -10.51
CA GLY A 194 11.60 7.89 -10.25
C GLY A 194 11.51 7.09 -11.56
N ILE A 195 11.87 5.81 -11.53
CA ILE A 195 11.90 4.93 -12.70
C ILE A 195 11.03 3.70 -12.48
N THR A 196 10.17 3.45 -13.46
CA THR A 196 9.43 2.20 -13.62
C THR A 196 9.76 1.61 -15.01
N THR A 197 10.02 0.31 -15.09
CA THR A 197 10.24 -0.37 -16.37
C THR A 197 9.08 -1.30 -16.69
N PHE A 198 8.72 -1.41 -17.97
CA PHE A 198 7.71 -2.36 -18.44
C PHE A 198 8.15 -3.81 -18.18
N LEU A 199 9.40 -4.14 -18.57
CA LEU A 199 10.03 -5.39 -18.18
C LEU A 199 10.66 -5.22 -16.81
N LYS A 200 10.44 -6.20 -15.93
CA LYS A 200 11.03 -6.23 -14.59
C LYS A 200 12.28 -7.11 -14.58
N PRO A 201 13.31 -6.76 -13.80
CA PRO A 201 14.39 -7.68 -13.50
C PRO A 201 13.86 -9.01 -12.97
N SER A 202 14.52 -10.12 -13.34
CA SER A 202 14.16 -11.47 -12.94
C SER A 202 15.43 -12.29 -12.69
N GLU A 203 15.31 -13.49 -12.15
CA GLU A 203 16.47 -14.39 -11.95
C GLU A 203 17.24 -14.66 -13.24
N THR A 204 16.56 -14.73 -14.39
CA THR A 204 17.18 -14.94 -15.71
C THR A 204 17.72 -13.66 -16.35
N THR A 205 17.22 -12.50 -15.93
CA THR A 205 17.65 -11.17 -16.37
C THR A 205 17.76 -10.27 -15.13
N PRO A 206 18.82 -10.43 -14.34
CA PRO A 206 18.89 -9.82 -13.01
C PRO A 206 19.02 -8.31 -13.02
N SER A 207 19.33 -7.71 -14.18
CA SER A 207 19.42 -6.26 -14.33
C SER A 207 18.96 -5.79 -15.71
N ILE A 208 18.39 -4.60 -15.80
CA ILE A 208 17.90 -3.96 -17.02
C ILE A 208 18.55 -2.58 -17.11
N GLN A 209 19.21 -2.28 -18.23
CA GLN A 209 19.75 -0.94 -18.47
C GLN A 209 18.62 0.08 -18.57
N ILE A 210 18.70 1.18 -17.81
CA ILE A 210 17.68 2.23 -17.76
C ILE A 210 18.18 3.59 -18.23
N ALA A 211 19.50 3.84 -18.13
CA ALA A 211 20.08 5.09 -18.59
C ALA A 211 21.55 4.91 -19.02
N ALA A 212 22.04 5.84 -19.83
CA ALA A 212 23.41 5.94 -20.27
C ALA A 212 23.89 7.41 -20.28
N GLY A 213 25.18 7.62 -20.11
CA GLY A 213 25.82 8.95 -20.12
C GLY A 213 26.21 9.46 -18.73
N ALA A 214 26.19 8.62 -17.72
CA ALA A 214 26.72 8.93 -16.39
C ALA A 214 28.28 9.07 -16.51
N ASP A 215 28.83 10.21 -16.12
CA ASP A 215 30.26 10.50 -16.31
C ASP A 215 31.08 10.44 -15.00
N GLY A 216 30.46 10.01 -13.91
CA GLY A 216 31.09 9.93 -12.59
C GLY A 216 31.19 11.29 -11.85
N SER A 217 30.69 12.38 -12.43
CA SER A 217 30.67 13.69 -11.76
C SER A 217 29.66 13.77 -10.63
N LEU A 218 28.64 12.91 -10.65
CA LEU A 218 27.56 12.85 -9.68
C LEU A 218 27.36 11.43 -9.15
N LYS A 219 26.75 11.31 -7.97
CA LYS A 219 26.23 10.04 -7.48
C LYS A 219 24.83 9.83 -8.09
N TYR A 220 24.77 9.24 -9.28
CA TYR A 220 23.54 9.10 -10.05
C TYR A 220 22.49 8.24 -9.35
N THR A 221 22.90 7.32 -8.49
CA THR A 221 21.98 6.52 -7.65
C THR A 221 21.26 7.35 -6.57
N ASP A 222 21.68 8.58 -6.31
CA ASP A 222 20.93 9.50 -5.44
C ASP A 222 19.87 10.30 -6.24
N ILE A 223 20.06 10.43 -7.54
CA ILE A 223 19.19 11.16 -8.47
C ILE A 223 18.10 10.25 -9.04
N PHE A 224 18.49 9.05 -9.50
CA PHE A 224 17.59 8.05 -10.05
C PHE A 224 17.19 7.06 -8.97
N LYS A 225 15.90 6.87 -8.78
CA LYS A 225 15.34 5.90 -7.83
C LYS A 225 14.35 4.97 -8.54
N SER A 226 14.29 3.72 -8.11
CA SER A 226 13.20 2.84 -8.53
C SER A 226 11.88 3.29 -7.91
N ASP A 227 10.79 3.27 -8.67
CA ASP A 227 9.43 3.42 -8.15
C ASP A 227 8.93 2.13 -7.47
N MET A 228 9.64 1.03 -7.66
CA MET A 228 9.32 -0.29 -7.15
C MET A 228 10.31 -0.67 -6.04
N THR A 229 9.80 -1.13 -4.92
CA THR A 229 10.58 -1.38 -3.69
C THR A 229 11.54 -2.57 -3.80
N ASP A 230 11.17 -3.58 -4.59
CA ASP A 230 11.99 -4.79 -4.79
C ASP A 230 13.17 -4.58 -5.74
N TYR A 231 13.37 -3.35 -6.24
CA TYR A 231 14.42 -3.07 -7.21
C TYR A 231 15.26 -1.87 -6.80
N VAL A 232 16.54 -1.96 -7.12
CA VAL A 232 17.54 -0.91 -6.84
C VAL A 232 18.20 -0.45 -8.12
N ILE A 233 18.60 0.83 -8.16
CA ILE A 233 19.38 1.36 -9.27
C ILE A 233 20.86 1.31 -8.90
N THR A 234 21.66 0.71 -9.78
CA THR A 234 23.12 0.61 -9.68
C THR A 234 23.77 1.27 -10.89
N GLN A 235 25.02 1.66 -10.73
CA GLN A 235 25.83 2.23 -11.81
C GLN A 235 26.99 1.30 -12.14
N THR A 236 27.19 1.06 -13.44
CA THR A 236 28.36 0.35 -13.97
C THR A 236 28.94 1.17 -15.12
N GLY A 237 30.14 1.75 -14.92
CA GLY A 237 30.71 2.66 -15.90
C GLY A 237 29.83 3.88 -16.14
N THR A 238 29.43 4.11 -17.38
CA THR A 238 28.55 5.21 -17.79
C THR A 238 27.08 4.88 -17.79
N ASP A 239 26.70 3.67 -17.38
CA ASP A 239 25.35 3.14 -17.52
C ASP A 239 24.71 2.91 -16.16
N LEU A 240 23.38 3.15 -16.09
CA LEU A 240 22.57 2.85 -14.93
C LEU A 240 21.70 1.62 -15.22
N TYR A 241 21.56 0.76 -14.23
CA TYR A 241 20.80 -0.46 -14.29
C TYR A 241 19.78 -0.54 -13.16
N LEU A 242 18.59 -1.00 -13.49
CA LEU A 242 17.60 -1.45 -12.50
C LEU A 242 17.86 -2.94 -12.26
N GLY A 243 18.12 -3.32 -11.02
CA GLY A 243 18.39 -4.69 -10.60
C GLY A 243 17.47 -5.14 -9.48
N ILE A 244 17.43 -6.45 -9.21
CA ILE A 244 16.72 -6.98 -8.04
C ILE A 244 17.42 -6.47 -6.79
N HIS A 245 16.63 -5.90 -5.88
CA HIS A 245 17.10 -5.51 -4.56
C HIS A 245 16.92 -6.68 -3.60
N GLN A 246 18.01 -7.17 -3.03
CA GLN A 246 17.93 -8.10 -1.92
C GLN A 246 17.87 -7.34 -0.61
N HIS A 247 16.73 -7.42 0.06
CA HIS A 247 16.56 -6.80 1.36
C HIS A 247 17.37 -7.58 2.41
N ASN A 248 18.13 -6.86 3.22
CA ASN A 248 18.72 -7.39 4.44
C ASN A 248 17.81 -7.01 5.62
N TRP A 249 16.88 -7.92 5.93
CA TRP A 249 15.87 -7.66 6.94
C TRP A 249 16.43 -7.70 8.35
N THR A 250 16.12 -6.68 9.11
CA THR A 250 16.43 -6.59 10.54
C THR A 250 15.15 -6.47 11.34
N TYR A 251 15.17 -7.03 12.54
CA TYR A 251 14.00 -7.17 13.38
C TYR A 251 14.21 -6.52 14.74
N SER A 252 13.17 -5.90 15.26
CA SER A 252 13.09 -5.47 16.66
C SER A 252 11.74 -5.87 17.24
N ALA A 253 11.71 -6.28 18.52
CA ALA A 253 10.49 -6.67 19.18
C ALA A 253 10.16 -5.71 20.31
N LYS A 254 8.89 -5.35 20.43
CA LYS A 254 8.33 -4.60 21.55
C LYS A 254 6.91 -5.06 21.80
N ASP A 255 6.63 -5.46 23.04
CA ASP A 255 5.31 -5.96 23.45
C ASP A 255 4.84 -7.12 22.54
N ALA A 256 3.68 -6.99 21.91
CA ALA A 256 3.11 -7.98 20.98
C ALA A 256 3.57 -7.82 19.52
N THR A 257 4.50 -6.91 19.22
CA THR A 257 4.83 -6.51 17.84
C THR A 257 6.30 -6.74 17.52
N ILE A 258 6.55 -7.33 16.34
CA ILE A 258 7.87 -7.35 15.69
C ILE A 258 7.86 -6.31 14.59
N THR A 259 8.79 -5.36 14.65
CA THR A 259 9.03 -4.36 13.59
C THR A 259 10.13 -4.85 12.67
N ILE A 260 9.91 -4.71 11.38
CA ILE A 260 10.79 -5.14 10.29
C ILE A 260 11.36 -3.90 9.62
N LYS A 261 12.66 -3.86 9.41
CA LYS A 261 13.37 -2.84 8.65
C LYS A 261 14.35 -3.50 7.68
N CYS A 262 14.73 -2.77 6.64
CA CYS A 262 15.82 -3.18 5.77
C CYS A 262 17.05 -2.31 6.05
N ASP A 263 18.21 -2.93 6.27
CA ASP A 263 19.50 -2.24 6.43
C ASP A 263 20.44 -2.42 5.22
N ALA A 264 19.92 -3.00 4.12
CA ALA A 264 20.70 -3.15 2.91
C ALA A 264 21.10 -1.76 2.35
N GLU A 265 22.33 -1.66 1.88
CA GLU A 265 22.83 -0.46 1.23
C GLU A 265 21.98 -0.11 -0.02
N ASN A 266 21.66 1.17 -0.20
CA ASN A 266 20.80 1.69 -1.28
C ASN A 266 19.34 1.17 -1.26
N CYS A 267 18.83 0.73 -0.13
CA CYS A 267 17.43 0.37 0.01
C CYS A 267 16.50 1.57 -0.24
N ASN A 268 15.53 1.41 -1.14
CA ASN A 268 14.59 2.48 -1.50
C ASN A 268 13.45 2.68 -0.49
N LEU A 269 13.34 1.81 0.52
CA LEU A 269 12.25 1.89 1.51
C LEU A 269 12.31 3.17 2.37
N GLY A 270 13.48 3.82 2.42
CA GLY A 270 13.68 5.03 3.22
C GLY A 270 13.74 4.76 4.73
N THR A 271 14.05 5.80 5.49
CA THR A 271 14.17 5.72 6.97
C THR A 271 12.83 5.57 7.67
N ASP A 272 11.75 5.99 7.03
CA ASP A 272 10.39 6.00 7.57
C ASP A 272 9.63 4.68 7.27
N PHE A 273 10.26 3.75 6.56
CA PHE A 273 9.67 2.44 6.33
C PHE A 273 9.50 1.69 7.64
N ALA A 274 8.31 1.17 7.86
CA ALA A 274 8.00 0.24 8.92
C ALA A 274 6.98 -0.78 8.43
N ALA A 275 7.33 -2.05 8.55
CA ALA A 275 6.39 -3.14 8.49
C ALA A 275 6.36 -3.83 9.85
N THR A 276 5.22 -4.35 10.24
CA THR A 276 5.04 -4.99 11.53
C THR A 276 4.26 -6.29 11.43
N TYR A 277 4.65 -7.25 12.25
CA TYR A 277 3.83 -8.41 12.61
C TYR A 277 3.40 -8.26 14.05
N THR A 278 2.10 -8.21 14.30
CA THR A 278 1.54 -8.09 15.66
C THR A 278 0.74 -9.34 15.99
N VAL A 279 1.11 -10.02 17.08
CA VAL A 279 0.33 -11.14 17.60
C VAL A 279 -0.81 -10.60 18.44
N THR A 280 -2.05 -11.00 18.10
CA THR A 280 -3.28 -10.52 18.73
C THR A 280 -3.99 -11.68 19.40
N ALA A 281 -4.45 -11.48 20.63
CA ALA A 281 -5.22 -12.46 21.37
C ALA A 281 -6.56 -12.76 20.67
N PRO A 282 -7.19 -13.94 20.90
CA PRO A 282 -8.49 -14.24 20.36
C PRO A 282 -9.56 -13.27 20.88
N GLU A 283 -10.60 -12.99 20.09
CA GLU A 283 -11.71 -12.11 20.52
C GLU A 283 -12.65 -12.76 21.55
N ASP A 284 -12.83 -14.09 21.45
CA ASP A 284 -13.68 -14.84 22.37
C ASP A 284 -12.82 -15.62 23.37
N PHE A 285 -12.95 -15.23 24.63
CA PHE A 285 -12.20 -15.79 25.76
C PHE A 285 -13.00 -16.84 26.59
N ILE A 286 -14.29 -17.07 26.25
CA ILE A 286 -15.11 -17.99 27.03
C ILE A 286 -14.86 -19.42 26.53
N TYR A 287 -14.68 -20.36 27.46
CA TYR A 287 -14.55 -21.78 27.12
C TYR A 287 -15.76 -22.26 26.30
N SER A 288 -15.48 -22.94 25.21
CA SER A 288 -16.51 -23.53 24.33
C SER A 288 -16.22 -24.98 23.95
N GLY A 289 -15.04 -25.49 24.36
CA GLY A 289 -14.50 -26.77 23.91
C GLY A 289 -13.86 -26.70 22.51
N SER A 290 -13.75 -25.49 21.94
CA SER A 290 -13.08 -25.23 20.67
C SER A 290 -11.78 -24.46 20.90
N GLU A 291 -10.86 -24.59 19.96
CA GLU A 291 -9.61 -23.85 19.94
C GLU A 291 -9.82 -22.33 19.99
N LYS A 292 -8.97 -21.63 20.70
CA LYS A 292 -8.92 -20.17 20.84
C LYS A 292 -7.60 -19.63 20.25
N PRO A 293 -7.49 -19.58 18.92
CA PRO A 293 -6.25 -19.19 18.27
C PRO A 293 -5.99 -17.67 18.39
N ALA A 294 -4.75 -17.30 18.70
CA ALA A 294 -4.25 -15.96 18.46
C ALA A 294 -3.98 -15.76 16.97
N THR A 295 -4.10 -14.55 16.49
CA THR A 295 -3.86 -14.18 15.09
C THR A 295 -2.59 -13.35 14.94
N VAL A 296 -2.02 -13.29 13.74
CA VAL A 296 -0.94 -12.37 13.40
C VAL A 296 -1.44 -11.37 12.38
N GLU A 297 -1.44 -10.12 12.75
CA GLU A 297 -1.77 -9.02 11.87
C GLU A 297 -0.51 -8.48 11.21
N VAL A 298 -0.65 -8.06 9.95
CA VAL A 298 0.42 -7.44 9.15
C VAL A 298 0.04 -5.99 8.89
N SER A 299 0.95 -5.08 9.15
CA SER A 299 0.82 -3.68 8.75
C SER A 299 2.09 -3.23 8.05
N GLU A 300 1.94 -2.59 6.90
CA GLU A 300 3.04 -2.05 6.12
C GLU A 300 2.66 -0.72 5.48
N ASN A 301 3.64 0.14 5.26
CA ASN A 301 3.45 1.44 4.62
C ASN A 301 4.10 1.53 3.22
N ALA A 302 4.46 0.39 2.63
CA ALA A 302 4.95 0.27 1.26
C ALA A 302 4.01 -0.61 0.44
N THR A 303 3.79 -0.26 -0.82
CA THR A 303 3.04 -1.07 -1.80
C THR A 303 4.00 -1.94 -2.60
N ASP A 304 3.53 -3.11 -3.03
CA ASP A 304 4.28 -4.05 -3.89
C ASP A 304 5.61 -4.55 -3.28
N LEU A 305 5.68 -4.65 -1.94
CA LEU A 305 6.85 -5.14 -1.22
C LEU A 305 6.67 -6.60 -0.81
N THR A 306 7.67 -7.43 -1.09
CA THR A 306 7.72 -8.81 -0.59
C THR A 306 8.33 -8.84 0.81
N LEU A 307 7.48 -8.93 1.82
CA LEU A 307 7.91 -9.08 3.21
C LEU A 307 8.44 -10.51 3.48
N PRO A 308 9.24 -10.70 4.53
CA PRO A 308 9.55 -12.03 5.05
C PRO A 308 8.29 -12.84 5.35
N GLU A 309 8.42 -14.16 5.31
CA GLU A 309 7.29 -15.06 5.59
C GLU A 309 6.67 -14.74 6.97
N LYS A 310 5.34 -14.73 7.00
CA LYS A 310 4.58 -14.47 8.22
C LYS A 310 4.90 -15.52 9.28
N PRO A 311 5.30 -15.12 10.50
CA PRO A 311 5.67 -16.05 11.55
C PRO A 311 4.48 -16.85 12.05
N THR A 312 4.72 -18.11 12.43
CA THR A 312 3.74 -18.97 13.09
C THR A 312 3.60 -18.61 14.56
N VAL A 313 2.38 -18.79 15.11
CA VAL A 313 2.12 -18.57 16.53
C VAL A 313 2.48 -19.82 17.32
N THR A 314 3.20 -19.65 18.40
CA THR A 314 3.47 -20.68 19.41
C THR A 314 2.78 -20.33 20.72
N TYR A 315 2.41 -21.36 21.50
CA TYR A 315 1.64 -21.18 22.72
C TYR A 315 2.36 -21.73 23.93
N GLN A 316 2.14 -21.07 25.07
CA GLN A 316 2.55 -21.55 26.39
C GLN A 316 1.37 -21.41 27.35
N LYS A 317 1.23 -22.33 28.29
CA LYS A 317 0.25 -22.26 29.39
C LYS A 317 0.97 -21.89 30.68
N LYS A 318 0.37 -20.98 31.45
CA LYS A 318 0.88 -20.61 32.75
C LYS A 318 0.63 -21.74 33.76
N ASN A 319 1.71 -22.20 34.39
CA ASN A 319 1.68 -23.18 35.48
C ASN A 319 2.39 -22.55 36.68
N GLY A 320 1.65 -22.23 37.75
CA GLY A 320 2.17 -21.45 38.86
C GLY A 320 2.65 -20.04 38.40
N ASN A 321 3.96 -19.79 38.53
CA ASN A 321 4.58 -18.54 38.13
C ASN A 321 5.30 -18.61 36.76
N GLU A 322 5.35 -19.77 36.14
CA GLU A 322 6.10 -19.99 34.89
C GLU A 322 5.16 -20.34 33.74
N PHE A 323 5.64 -20.10 32.50
CA PHE A 323 4.95 -20.49 31.27
C PHE A 323 5.61 -21.75 30.70
N GLU A 324 4.83 -22.79 30.49
CA GLU A 324 5.26 -24.05 29.90
C GLU A 324 4.78 -24.20 28.48
N ILE A 325 5.59 -24.81 27.61
CA ILE A 325 5.26 -25.00 26.19
C ILE A 325 3.98 -25.82 26.06
N LEU A 326 3.04 -25.31 25.30
CA LEU A 326 1.81 -26.00 24.92
C LEU A 326 1.92 -26.48 23.48
N ASN A 327 1.69 -27.78 23.27
CA ASN A 327 1.60 -28.34 21.93
C ASN A 327 0.17 -28.14 21.39
N GLY A 328 0.02 -27.21 20.44
CA GLY A 328 -1.27 -26.88 19.81
C GLY A 328 -1.91 -25.61 20.34
N VAL A 329 -3.11 -25.34 19.86
CA VAL A 329 -3.89 -24.15 20.20
C VAL A 329 -4.64 -24.36 21.52
N PRO A 330 -4.68 -23.37 22.43
CA PRO A 330 -5.42 -23.47 23.69
C PRO A 330 -6.93 -23.72 23.49
N THR A 331 -7.47 -24.62 24.31
CA THR A 331 -8.90 -24.94 24.36
C THR A 331 -9.49 -24.78 25.75
N ASP A 332 -8.73 -25.12 26.80
CA ASP A 332 -9.21 -25.18 28.17
C ASP A 332 -9.01 -23.85 28.91
N VAL A 333 -9.70 -23.72 30.04
CA VAL A 333 -9.53 -22.59 30.97
C VAL A 333 -8.09 -22.49 31.45
N GLY A 334 -7.61 -21.25 31.49
CA GLY A 334 -6.26 -20.95 31.94
C GLY A 334 -5.68 -19.67 31.35
N THR A 335 -4.53 -19.27 31.86
CA THR A 335 -3.75 -18.16 31.32
C THR A 335 -2.74 -18.67 30.30
N TYR A 336 -2.70 -18.05 29.14
CA TYR A 336 -1.87 -18.44 28.01
C TYR A 336 -1.01 -17.28 27.52
N GLN A 337 0.12 -17.59 26.96
CA GLN A 337 0.94 -16.67 26.19
C GLN A 337 1.05 -17.18 24.75
N ALA A 338 0.62 -16.34 23.80
CA ALA A 338 0.85 -16.55 22.37
C ALA A 338 2.06 -15.72 21.93
N SER A 339 2.98 -16.33 21.22
CA SER A 339 4.23 -15.70 20.79
C SER A 339 4.51 -15.92 19.32
N ILE A 340 5.11 -14.92 18.68
CA ILE A 340 5.68 -14.97 17.33
C ILE A 340 7.19 -14.72 17.42
N LYS A 341 7.95 -15.35 16.53
CA LYS A 341 9.40 -15.20 16.50
C LYS A 341 9.90 -14.95 15.09
N MET A 342 10.78 -13.95 14.94
CA MET A 342 11.55 -13.67 13.72
C MET A 342 13.02 -13.54 14.13
N ASP A 343 13.86 -14.39 13.55
CA ASP A 343 15.27 -14.50 13.92
C ASP A 343 15.43 -14.72 15.44
N ASP A 344 16.14 -13.86 16.15
CA ASP A 344 16.30 -13.88 17.61
C ASP A 344 15.26 -13.06 18.39
N LYS A 345 14.34 -12.37 17.68
CA LYS A 345 13.33 -11.49 18.29
C LYS A 345 12.02 -12.21 18.52
N THR A 346 11.45 -12.03 19.70
CA THR A 346 10.16 -12.61 20.10
C THR A 346 9.23 -11.51 20.57
N ALA A 347 7.99 -11.54 20.10
CA ALA A 347 6.89 -10.72 20.58
C ALA A 347 5.76 -11.61 21.08
N SER A 348 5.04 -11.19 22.11
CA SER A 348 4.03 -12.02 22.73
C SER A 348 2.87 -11.24 23.29
N VAL A 349 1.71 -11.92 23.39
CA VAL A 349 0.51 -11.43 24.08
C VAL A 349 0.04 -12.49 25.08
N THR A 350 -0.38 -12.03 26.26
CA THR A 350 -0.95 -12.91 27.28
C THR A 350 -2.47 -12.71 27.31
N TYR A 351 -3.21 -13.82 27.41
CA TYR A 351 -4.67 -13.80 27.53
C TYR A 351 -5.14 -14.94 28.43
N GLU A 352 -6.41 -14.88 28.86
CA GLU A 352 -7.02 -15.86 29.73
C GLU A 352 -8.26 -16.45 29.07
N ILE A 353 -8.39 -17.76 29.03
CA ILE A 353 -9.64 -18.45 28.72
C ILE A 353 -10.37 -18.65 30.03
N VAL A 354 -11.57 -18.08 30.13
CA VAL A 354 -12.40 -18.15 31.32
C VAL A 354 -13.47 -19.24 31.22
N SER A 355 -13.93 -19.74 32.36
CA SER A 355 -14.95 -20.76 32.41
C SER A 355 -16.27 -20.32 31.76
N LYS A 356 -16.96 -21.29 31.17
CA LYS A 356 -18.32 -21.10 30.66
C LYS A 356 -19.33 -21.13 31.79
N LYS A 357 -20.00 -20.01 32.04
CA LYS A 357 -21.10 -19.96 33.00
C LYS A 357 -22.31 -20.73 32.45
N VAL A 358 -22.77 -21.74 33.21
CA VAL A 358 -23.99 -22.51 32.91
C VAL A 358 -25.16 -21.86 33.66
N ALA A 359 -25.94 -21.05 32.97
CA ALA A 359 -27.00 -20.25 33.61
C ALA A 359 -28.19 -21.09 34.11
N ASN A 360 -28.52 -22.16 33.42
CA ASN A 360 -29.64 -23.01 33.73
C ASN A 360 -29.25 -24.52 33.60
N PRO A 361 -28.40 -25.02 34.49
CA PRO A 361 -27.98 -26.42 34.38
C PRO A 361 -29.14 -27.37 34.63
N ILE A 362 -29.24 -28.43 33.80
CA ILE A 362 -30.18 -29.51 33.99
C ILE A 362 -29.50 -30.56 34.85
N ILE A 363 -30.03 -30.78 36.05
CA ILE A 363 -29.47 -31.72 37.00
C ILE A 363 -30.40 -32.90 37.14
N THR A 364 -29.91 -34.09 36.93
CA THR A 364 -30.63 -35.36 37.10
C THR A 364 -30.00 -36.12 38.25
N VAL A 365 -30.78 -36.41 39.24
CA VAL A 365 -30.41 -37.28 40.36
C VAL A 365 -31.07 -38.65 40.13
N ASN A 366 -30.25 -39.69 39.99
CA ASN A 366 -30.73 -41.00 39.62
C ASN A 366 -30.94 -41.92 40.85
N GLY A 367 -32.02 -42.65 40.83
CA GLY A 367 -32.31 -43.71 41.80
C GLY A 367 -33.42 -43.36 42.78
N THR A 368 -34.02 -44.40 43.32
CA THR A 368 -34.97 -44.35 44.47
C THR A 368 -34.32 -45.06 45.63
N TYR A 369 -34.39 -44.46 46.79
CA TYR A 369 -33.70 -44.96 47.98
C TYR A 369 -34.67 -45.21 49.11
N THR A 370 -34.52 -46.38 49.75
CA THR A 370 -35.30 -46.75 50.97
C THR A 370 -34.41 -46.48 52.18
N TYR A 371 -35.03 -45.97 53.25
CA TYR A 371 -34.34 -45.78 54.53
C TYR A 371 -33.85 -47.11 55.12
N ASP A 372 -32.58 -47.20 55.42
CA ASP A 372 -31.95 -48.33 56.08
C ASP A 372 -30.89 -47.91 57.15
N GLY A 373 -30.89 -46.61 57.50
CA GLY A 373 -29.93 -46.02 58.46
C GLY A 373 -28.52 -45.77 57.87
N THR A 374 -28.35 -45.96 56.58
CA THR A 374 -27.07 -45.72 55.88
C THR A 374 -27.14 -44.49 54.99
N GLU A 375 -25.98 -43.86 54.76
CA GLU A 375 -25.82 -42.74 53.85
C GLU A 375 -26.22 -43.09 52.40
N LYS A 376 -27.04 -42.25 51.78
CA LYS A 376 -27.46 -42.38 50.39
C LYS A 376 -26.76 -41.38 49.50
N LYS A 377 -26.02 -41.87 48.46
CA LYS A 377 -25.26 -41.07 47.50
C LYS A 377 -25.67 -41.38 46.09
N PRO A 378 -26.82 -40.84 45.64
CA PRO A 378 -27.24 -41.05 44.24
C PRO A 378 -26.23 -40.55 43.23
N SER A 379 -26.18 -41.16 42.05
CA SER A 379 -25.42 -40.61 40.94
C SER A 379 -26.08 -39.33 40.40
N VAL A 380 -25.29 -38.37 40.06
CA VAL A 380 -25.74 -37.05 39.55
C VAL A 380 -25.15 -36.81 38.18
N VAL A 381 -26.00 -36.36 37.24
CA VAL A 381 -25.63 -35.92 35.92
C VAL A 381 -25.99 -34.45 35.76
N VAL A 382 -25.02 -33.63 35.36
CA VAL A 382 -25.23 -32.20 35.09
C VAL A 382 -25.11 -31.93 33.60
N LYS A 383 -26.05 -31.19 33.01
CA LYS A 383 -26.04 -30.83 31.60
C LYS A 383 -26.20 -29.32 31.38
N ASP A 384 -25.60 -28.84 30.30
CA ASP A 384 -25.81 -27.53 29.73
C ASP A 384 -26.62 -27.71 28.43
N GLY A 385 -27.94 -27.50 28.51
CA GLY A 385 -28.85 -27.92 27.45
C GLY A 385 -28.80 -29.44 27.26
N ASP A 386 -28.50 -29.87 26.04
CA ASP A 386 -28.39 -31.31 25.71
C ASP A 386 -26.97 -31.89 25.98
N LYS A 387 -25.98 -31.03 26.22
CA LYS A 387 -24.57 -31.43 26.44
C LYS A 387 -24.32 -31.80 27.89
N GLU A 388 -23.88 -33.03 28.13
CA GLU A 388 -23.43 -33.44 29.47
C GLU A 388 -22.10 -32.80 29.84
N ILE A 389 -22.03 -32.25 31.05
CA ILE A 389 -20.82 -31.71 31.64
C ILE A 389 -20.04 -32.85 32.28
N PRO A 390 -18.75 -33.06 31.94
CA PRO A 390 -17.96 -34.12 32.52
C PRO A 390 -17.94 -34.06 34.06
N SER A 391 -18.07 -35.21 34.71
CA SER A 391 -18.07 -35.30 36.19
C SER A 391 -16.74 -34.81 36.82
N THR A 392 -15.72 -34.60 36.05
CA THR A 392 -14.44 -34.01 36.45
C THR A 392 -14.49 -32.51 36.63
N GLU A 393 -15.55 -31.86 36.08
CA GLU A 393 -15.72 -30.38 36.10
C GLU A 393 -16.52 -29.89 37.32
N TYR A 394 -17.04 -30.79 38.13
CA TYR A 394 -17.80 -30.45 39.34
C TYR A 394 -17.61 -31.49 40.44
N SER A 395 -17.85 -31.10 41.69
CA SER A 395 -17.92 -31.98 42.85
C SER A 395 -19.34 -32.05 43.35
N VAL A 396 -19.73 -33.24 43.88
CA VAL A 396 -21.06 -33.51 44.43
C VAL A 396 -20.92 -33.80 45.91
N SER A 397 -21.71 -33.10 46.70
CA SER A 397 -21.81 -33.35 48.14
C SER A 397 -23.29 -33.50 48.55
N TYR A 398 -23.51 -34.17 49.65
CA TYR A 398 -24.85 -34.52 50.12
C TYR A 398 -25.00 -34.03 51.57
N VAL A 399 -26.20 -33.52 51.90
CA VAL A 399 -26.57 -33.05 53.24
C VAL A 399 -27.92 -33.73 53.59
N ASP A 400 -28.06 -34.17 54.82
CA ASP A 400 -29.26 -34.80 55.38
C ASP A 400 -29.65 -36.10 54.64
N ASN A 401 -28.67 -36.84 54.10
CA ASN A 401 -28.83 -38.00 53.24
C ASN A 401 -28.82 -39.35 53.96
N ILE A 402 -29.00 -39.37 55.30
CA ILE A 402 -29.06 -40.58 56.12
C ILE A 402 -30.48 -40.86 56.60
N ASN A 403 -31.14 -39.82 57.14
CA ASN A 403 -32.47 -39.97 57.75
C ASN A 403 -33.59 -39.94 56.71
N ALA A 404 -34.76 -40.52 57.05
CA ALA A 404 -35.94 -40.38 56.23
C ALA A 404 -36.36 -38.90 56.11
N GLY A 405 -36.60 -38.42 54.89
CA GLY A 405 -36.94 -37.04 54.62
C GLY A 405 -36.35 -36.56 53.29
N THR A 406 -36.19 -35.26 53.17
CA THR A 406 -35.61 -34.65 51.98
C THR A 406 -34.11 -34.44 52.23
N ALA A 407 -33.27 -34.93 51.33
CA ALA A 407 -31.83 -34.69 51.33
C ALA A 407 -31.45 -33.63 50.28
N THR A 408 -30.40 -32.87 50.57
CA THR A 408 -29.88 -31.85 49.63
C THR A 408 -28.67 -32.40 48.85
N VAL A 409 -28.69 -32.26 47.55
CA VAL A 409 -27.55 -32.48 46.69
C VAL A 409 -26.96 -31.10 46.33
N LYS A 410 -25.67 -30.91 46.65
CA LYS A 410 -24.96 -29.68 46.31
C LYS A 410 -23.90 -29.95 45.24
N ILE A 411 -23.97 -29.20 44.17
CA ILE A 411 -22.97 -29.17 43.10
C ILE A 411 -22.05 -27.98 43.32
N THR A 412 -20.74 -28.18 43.22
CA THR A 412 -19.73 -27.10 43.38
C THR A 412 -18.70 -27.23 42.28
N ASP A 413 -18.29 -26.11 41.72
CA ASP A 413 -17.26 -26.04 40.68
C ASP A 413 -15.94 -26.66 41.15
N VAL A 414 -15.23 -27.20 40.20
CA VAL A 414 -13.81 -27.51 40.37
C VAL A 414 -13.00 -26.25 40.08
N ALA A 415 -12.13 -25.88 40.99
CA ALA A 415 -11.27 -24.70 40.80
C ALA A 415 -10.41 -24.87 39.53
N GLY A 416 -10.50 -23.88 38.62
CA GLY A 416 -9.80 -23.92 37.33
C GLY A 416 -10.47 -24.85 36.31
N GLY A 417 -11.68 -25.33 36.57
CA GLY A 417 -12.50 -26.12 35.62
C GLY A 417 -13.05 -25.27 34.48
N ASN A 418 -13.45 -25.97 33.43
CA ASN A 418 -13.94 -25.34 32.20
C ASN A 418 -15.38 -24.80 32.33
N TYR A 419 -16.14 -25.18 33.36
CA TYR A 419 -17.52 -24.80 33.60
C TYR A 419 -17.70 -24.17 34.98
N ASP A 420 -18.55 -23.15 35.05
CA ASP A 420 -19.10 -22.55 36.28
C ASP A 420 -20.53 -23.04 36.45
N VAL A 421 -20.73 -24.03 37.34
CA VAL A 421 -22.03 -24.75 37.55
C VAL A 421 -22.50 -24.80 39.02
N SER A 422 -21.93 -23.97 39.90
CA SER A 422 -22.21 -24.03 41.35
C SER A 422 -23.70 -23.85 41.71
N LEU A 423 -24.33 -24.87 42.24
CA LEU A 423 -25.74 -24.96 42.61
C LEU A 423 -25.98 -25.81 43.85
N SER A 424 -27.09 -25.54 44.53
CA SER A 424 -27.68 -26.43 45.53
C SER A 424 -29.11 -26.80 45.15
N LEU A 425 -29.43 -28.08 45.19
CA LEU A 425 -30.76 -28.63 44.96
C LEU A 425 -31.29 -29.25 46.28
N ILE A 426 -32.57 -29.12 46.50
CA ILE A 426 -33.28 -29.68 47.65
C ILE A 426 -34.10 -30.86 47.16
#